data_014069c7f8f39956fd75c282f55a3f43
#
_entry.id   014069c7f8f39956fd75c282f55a3f43
#
_cell.length_a   1.000
_cell.length_b   1.000
_cell.length_c   1.000
_cell.angle_alpha   90.00
_cell.angle_beta   90.00
_cell.angle_gamma   90.00
#
_symmetry.space_group_name_H-M   'P 1'
#
loop_
_entity.id
_entity.type
_entity.pdbx_description
1 polymer ?
#
loop_
_entity_poly.entity_id
_entity_poly.type
_entity_poly.pdbx_seq_one_letter_code
_entity_poly.pdbx_strand_id
1 'polypeptide(L)'
;MQEQNAKLKEQFSIQGFPTILLADATGRPYAQTGYQDGGPDEYLKHLDELRAVKGKRDEAWKKAEGAQGSEKAKFLADGLKALNPDLAAMHYKPVIDEIAKLDPQDENGVTAAYTFKSDLEATKAKLMEAAQKGEAGGAKKQIDEFIAAHPKASALQKQEALMAVLNTYRPPKDNEAVLKLMAEVKALDAESESGKRAVMIIKQVQMMNEKAKTQAGKDAPEPKK
;
A
#
# COMPACT_ATOMS: atom_id res chain seq x y z
N MET A 1 28.96 -13.85 3.23
CA MET A 1 28.21 -12.79 3.93
C MET A 1 27.44 -11.88 2.99
N GLN A 2 28.01 -11.26 1.95
CA GLN A 2 27.27 -10.36 1.04
C GLN A 2 26.12 -11.06 0.32
N GLU A 3 26.31 -12.27 -0.17
CA GLU A 3 25.28 -13.04 -0.86
C GLU A 3 24.13 -13.46 0.07
N GLN A 4 24.46 -13.80 1.31
CA GLN A 4 23.46 -14.12 2.34
C GLN A 4 22.63 -12.90 2.71
N ASN A 5 23.27 -11.73 2.86
CA ASN A 5 22.58 -10.47 3.16
C ASN A 5 21.68 -10.05 2.00
N ALA A 6 22.10 -10.27 0.74
CA ALA A 6 21.27 -10.00 -0.42
C ALA A 6 20.01 -10.88 -0.44
N LYS A 7 20.15 -12.19 -0.17
CA LYS A 7 19.02 -13.13 -0.06
C LYS A 7 18.04 -12.73 1.05
N LEU A 8 18.56 -12.38 2.24
CA LEU A 8 17.73 -11.93 3.36
C LEU A 8 17.00 -10.62 3.03
N LYS A 9 17.69 -9.68 2.38
CA LYS A 9 17.09 -8.43 1.93
C LYS A 9 15.91 -8.67 0.98
N GLU A 10 16.06 -9.57 0.03
CA GLU A 10 15.02 -9.95 -0.91
C GLU A 10 13.89 -10.71 -0.21
N GLN A 11 14.20 -11.75 0.55
CA GLN A 11 13.24 -12.59 1.27
C GLN A 11 12.32 -11.80 2.19
N PHE A 12 12.85 -10.77 2.86
CA PHE A 12 12.11 -9.95 3.80
C PHE A 12 11.76 -8.56 3.25
N SER A 13 11.95 -8.32 1.95
CA SER A 13 11.61 -7.06 1.26
C SER A 13 12.17 -5.83 1.96
N ILE A 14 13.43 -5.89 2.44
CA ILE A 14 14.07 -4.82 3.20
C ILE A 14 14.35 -3.61 2.30
N GLN A 15 13.73 -2.48 2.59
CA GLN A 15 13.84 -1.25 1.82
C GLN A 15 14.94 -0.31 2.32
N GLY A 16 15.35 -0.43 3.58
CA GLY A 16 16.33 0.46 4.20
C GLY A 16 17.02 -0.15 5.41
N PHE A 17 18.02 0.56 5.97
CA PHE A 17 18.79 0.14 7.13
C PHE A 17 18.84 1.28 8.17
N PRO A 18 18.81 0.95 9.47
CA PRO A 18 18.67 -0.38 10.04
C PRO A 18 17.21 -0.88 9.95
N THR A 19 17.03 -2.15 9.60
CA THR A 19 15.74 -2.86 9.73
C THR A 19 15.94 -4.04 10.66
N ILE A 20 15.08 -4.17 11.65
CA ILE A 20 15.06 -5.23 12.65
C ILE A 20 13.72 -5.93 12.55
N LEU A 21 13.77 -7.25 12.30
CA LEU A 21 12.59 -8.10 12.25
C LEU A 21 12.52 -8.94 13.53
N LEU A 22 11.38 -8.88 14.20
CA LEU A 22 11.08 -9.76 15.32
C LEU A 22 10.30 -10.96 14.79
N ALA A 23 10.89 -12.15 14.91
CA ALA A 23 10.31 -13.39 14.42
C ALA A 23 9.97 -14.35 15.57
N ASP A 24 9.01 -15.23 15.32
CA ASP A 24 8.71 -16.35 16.22
C ASP A 24 9.73 -17.51 16.06
N ALA A 25 9.57 -18.57 16.85
CA ALA A 25 10.46 -19.72 16.84
C ALA A 25 10.49 -20.48 15.50
N THR A 26 9.52 -20.24 14.61
CA THR A 26 9.49 -20.80 13.25
C THR A 26 10.18 -19.90 12.22
N GLY A 27 10.72 -18.75 12.66
CA GLY A 27 11.33 -17.75 11.80
C GLY A 27 10.34 -16.82 11.10
N ARG A 28 9.06 -16.85 11.48
CA ARG A 28 8.02 -16.02 10.87
C ARG A 28 7.98 -14.64 11.54
N PRO A 29 8.18 -13.54 10.79
CA PRO A 29 8.17 -12.19 11.35
C PRO A 29 6.78 -11.81 11.89
N TYR A 30 6.73 -11.22 13.09
CA TYR A 30 5.51 -10.67 13.67
C TYR A 30 5.57 -9.17 13.90
N ALA A 31 6.75 -8.58 13.86
CA ALA A 31 6.93 -7.13 13.93
C ALA A 31 8.19 -6.70 13.17
N GLN A 32 8.21 -5.46 12.76
CA GLN A 32 9.35 -4.80 12.12
C GLN A 32 9.59 -3.46 12.78
N THR A 33 10.84 -3.13 13.04
CA THR A 33 11.26 -1.84 13.57
C THR A 33 12.62 -1.45 12.99
N GLY A 34 13.16 -0.33 13.45
CA GLY A 34 14.46 0.21 13.08
C GLY A 34 15.06 0.99 14.22
N TYR A 35 15.83 2.03 13.91
CA TYR A 35 16.35 2.96 14.88
C TYR A 35 15.20 3.68 15.60
N GLN A 36 15.33 3.82 16.92
CA GLN A 36 14.44 4.59 17.79
C GLN A 36 15.28 5.55 18.63
N ASP A 37 14.82 6.78 18.74
CA ASP A 37 15.41 7.76 19.65
C ASP A 37 15.07 7.42 21.12
N GLY A 38 15.85 7.97 22.08
CA GLY A 38 15.57 7.83 23.51
C GLY A 38 16.47 6.85 24.26
N GLY A 39 17.42 6.21 23.55
CA GLY A 39 18.42 5.33 24.17
C GLY A 39 17.90 3.92 24.48
N PRO A 40 18.72 3.11 25.20
CA PRO A 40 18.44 1.68 25.38
C PRO A 40 17.13 1.38 26.12
N ASP A 41 16.80 2.15 27.14
CA ASP A 41 15.62 1.90 27.98
C ASP A 41 14.33 2.13 27.20
N GLU A 42 14.26 3.19 26.41
CA GLU A 42 13.10 3.44 25.53
C GLU A 42 13.02 2.39 24.43
N TYR A 43 14.16 1.96 23.89
CA TYR A 43 14.20 0.89 22.91
C TYR A 43 13.69 -0.45 23.46
N LEU A 44 14.02 -0.79 24.71
CA LEU A 44 13.51 -2.01 25.35
C LEU A 44 11.98 -1.94 25.55
N LYS A 45 11.45 -0.80 25.99
CA LYS A 45 9.98 -0.61 26.09
C LYS A 45 9.30 -0.81 24.72
N HIS A 46 9.85 -0.21 23.67
CA HIS A 46 9.34 -0.39 22.31
C HIS A 46 9.36 -1.87 21.88
N LEU A 47 10.43 -2.62 22.20
CA LEU A 47 10.48 -4.04 21.90
C LEU A 47 9.42 -4.84 22.69
N ASP A 48 9.11 -4.46 23.92
CA ASP A 48 8.06 -5.11 24.70
C ASP A 48 6.67 -4.84 24.13
N GLU A 49 6.40 -3.63 23.61
CA GLU A 49 5.18 -3.32 22.86
C GLU A 49 5.05 -4.20 21.62
N LEU A 50 6.13 -4.37 20.86
CA LEU A 50 6.14 -5.24 19.69
C LEU A 50 5.93 -6.72 20.06
N ARG A 51 6.49 -7.19 21.19
CA ARG A 51 6.22 -8.54 21.71
C ARG A 51 4.76 -8.75 22.09
N ALA A 52 4.09 -7.72 22.59
CA ALA A 52 2.66 -7.79 22.89
C ALA A 52 1.81 -8.04 21.64
N VAL A 53 2.26 -7.57 20.47
CA VAL A 53 1.63 -7.89 19.16
C VAL A 53 1.62 -9.41 18.92
N LYS A 54 2.78 -10.06 19.14
CA LYS A 54 2.88 -11.52 19.06
C LYS A 54 1.92 -12.21 20.03
N GLY A 55 1.85 -11.73 21.29
CA GLY A 55 0.95 -12.27 22.30
C GLY A 55 -0.51 -12.26 21.86
N LYS A 56 -0.99 -11.13 21.33
CA LYS A 56 -2.35 -10.98 20.80
C LYS A 56 -2.62 -11.95 19.64
N ARG A 57 -1.69 -12.07 18.69
CA ARG A 57 -1.77 -13.03 17.58
C ARG A 57 -1.91 -14.46 18.11
N ASP A 58 -0.99 -14.85 18.98
CA ASP A 58 -0.90 -16.22 19.48
C ASP A 58 -2.12 -16.60 20.34
N GLU A 59 -2.67 -15.67 21.13
CA GLU A 59 -3.92 -15.88 21.86
C GLU A 59 -5.10 -16.15 20.93
N ALA A 60 -5.25 -15.36 19.88
CA ALA A 60 -6.29 -15.56 18.89
C ALA A 60 -6.14 -16.93 18.19
N TRP A 61 -4.94 -17.28 17.78
CA TRP A 61 -4.69 -18.56 17.11
C TRP A 61 -4.82 -19.77 18.00
N LYS A 62 -4.51 -19.65 19.29
CA LYS A 62 -4.80 -20.70 20.26
C LYS A 62 -6.32 -21.00 20.35
N LYS A 63 -7.17 -19.98 20.25
CA LYS A 63 -8.62 -20.17 20.15
C LYS A 63 -9.02 -20.88 18.83
N ALA A 64 -8.30 -20.57 17.74
CA ALA A 64 -8.54 -21.22 16.44
C ALA A 64 -8.24 -22.74 16.46
N GLU A 65 -7.33 -23.22 17.31
CA GLU A 65 -7.01 -24.66 17.45
C GLU A 65 -8.22 -25.50 17.88
N GLY A 66 -9.10 -24.93 18.70
CA GLY A 66 -10.32 -25.61 19.18
C GLY A 66 -11.57 -25.33 18.36
N ALA A 67 -11.51 -24.46 17.34
CA ALA A 67 -12.63 -24.02 16.52
C ALA A 67 -12.64 -24.66 15.13
N GLN A 68 -13.78 -24.60 14.44
CA GLN A 68 -13.96 -25.12 13.09
C GLN A 68 -14.74 -24.13 12.21
N GLY A 69 -14.66 -24.29 10.88
CA GLY A 69 -15.42 -23.48 9.91
C GLY A 69 -15.19 -21.97 10.08
N SER A 70 -16.25 -21.19 9.99
CA SER A 70 -16.19 -19.72 10.06
C SER A 70 -15.68 -19.19 11.41
N GLU A 71 -15.91 -19.91 12.51
CA GLU A 71 -15.38 -19.53 13.83
C GLU A 71 -13.86 -19.64 13.86
N LYS A 72 -13.27 -20.71 13.30
CA LYS A 72 -11.84 -20.83 13.13
C LYS A 72 -11.28 -19.71 12.24
N ALA A 73 -11.95 -19.43 11.12
CA ALA A 73 -11.59 -18.35 10.23
C ALA A 73 -11.54 -16.99 10.96
N LYS A 74 -12.53 -16.72 11.81
CA LYS A 74 -12.57 -15.50 12.62
C LYS A 74 -11.36 -15.38 13.55
N PHE A 75 -11.02 -16.43 14.30
CA PHE A 75 -9.86 -16.38 15.21
C PHE A 75 -8.52 -16.26 14.46
N LEU A 76 -8.38 -16.91 13.31
CA LEU A 76 -7.22 -16.73 12.45
C LEU A 76 -7.14 -15.29 11.93
N ALA A 77 -8.27 -14.72 11.51
CA ALA A 77 -8.38 -13.34 11.05
C ALA A 77 -8.03 -12.33 12.17
N ASP A 78 -8.52 -12.56 13.39
CA ASP A 78 -8.23 -11.69 14.55
C ASP A 78 -6.73 -11.71 14.88
N GLY A 79 -6.06 -12.85 14.75
CA GLY A 79 -4.61 -12.94 14.88
C GLY A 79 -3.85 -12.16 13.79
N LEU A 80 -4.30 -12.22 12.54
CA LEU A 80 -3.70 -11.42 11.46
C LEU A 80 -3.92 -9.92 11.64
N LYS A 81 -5.09 -9.50 12.13
CA LYS A 81 -5.42 -8.08 12.39
C LYS A 81 -4.55 -7.47 13.50
N ALA A 82 -3.96 -8.30 14.38
CA ALA A 82 -3.01 -7.83 15.37
C ALA A 82 -1.66 -7.43 14.77
N LEU A 83 -1.31 -7.93 13.60
CA LEU A 83 -0.04 -7.69 12.90
C LEU A 83 -0.11 -6.42 12.04
N ASN A 84 1.05 -5.89 11.68
CA ASN A 84 1.13 -4.90 10.62
C ASN A 84 0.60 -5.52 9.31
N PRO A 85 -0.32 -4.85 8.58
CA PRO A 85 -0.93 -5.41 7.37
C PRO A 85 0.06 -5.78 6.28
N ASP A 86 1.14 -5.00 6.10
CA ASP A 86 2.16 -5.26 5.09
C ASP A 86 2.95 -6.52 5.40
N LEU A 87 3.36 -6.64 6.66
CA LEU A 87 4.06 -7.80 7.16
C LEU A 87 3.17 -9.06 7.08
N ALA A 88 1.89 -8.93 7.40
CA ALA A 88 0.95 -10.03 7.30
C ALA A 88 0.74 -10.47 5.84
N ALA A 89 0.57 -9.54 4.91
CA ALA A 89 0.43 -9.86 3.48
C ALA A 89 1.65 -10.60 2.93
N MET A 90 2.87 -10.19 3.32
CA MET A 90 4.11 -10.79 2.83
C MET A 90 4.41 -12.17 3.41
N HIS A 91 4.12 -12.40 4.69
CA HIS A 91 4.64 -13.56 5.41
C HIS A 91 3.58 -14.56 5.89
N TYR A 92 2.28 -14.24 5.74
CA TYR A 92 1.19 -15.05 6.28
C TYR A 92 0.23 -15.60 5.23
N LYS A 93 0.64 -15.63 3.96
CA LYS A 93 -0.18 -16.15 2.87
C LYS A 93 -0.85 -17.51 3.18
N PRO A 94 -0.18 -18.51 3.75
CA PRO A 94 -0.85 -19.77 4.08
C PRO A 94 -2.03 -19.64 5.04
N VAL A 95 -1.95 -18.70 6.01
CA VAL A 95 -3.04 -18.41 6.94
C VAL A 95 -4.18 -17.68 6.24
N ILE A 96 -3.87 -16.75 5.37
CA ILE A 96 -4.85 -16.03 4.54
C ILE A 96 -5.60 -17.01 3.63
N ASP A 97 -4.88 -17.94 3.00
CA ASP A 97 -5.47 -18.98 2.15
C ASP A 97 -6.34 -19.96 2.95
N GLU A 98 -5.99 -20.26 4.20
CA GLU A 98 -6.81 -21.07 5.11
C GLU A 98 -8.09 -20.33 5.48
N ILE A 99 -8.01 -19.05 5.83
CA ILE A 99 -9.18 -18.21 6.10
C ILE A 99 -10.11 -18.19 4.89
N ALA A 100 -9.60 -18.00 3.68
CA ALA A 100 -10.38 -17.98 2.45
C ALA A 100 -11.16 -19.28 2.22
N LYS A 101 -10.60 -20.45 2.58
CA LYS A 101 -11.25 -21.75 2.49
C LYS A 101 -12.35 -21.94 3.54
N LEU A 102 -12.12 -21.41 4.75
CA LEU A 102 -13.03 -21.55 5.88
C LEU A 102 -14.16 -20.50 5.87
N ASP A 103 -13.92 -19.36 5.23
CA ASP A 103 -14.84 -18.22 5.08
C ASP A 103 -14.92 -17.79 3.61
N PRO A 104 -15.53 -18.60 2.72
CA PRO A 104 -15.60 -18.30 1.29
C PRO A 104 -16.44 -17.06 0.95
N GLN A 105 -17.28 -16.59 1.87
CA GLN A 105 -18.04 -15.34 1.72
C GLN A 105 -17.27 -14.12 2.19
N ASP A 106 -16.08 -14.34 2.79
CA ASP A 106 -15.22 -13.30 3.36
C ASP A 106 -15.98 -12.37 4.34
N GLU A 107 -16.76 -12.98 5.25
CA GLU A 107 -17.51 -12.25 6.29
C GLU A 107 -16.58 -11.49 7.24
N ASN A 108 -15.37 -12.03 7.43
CA ASN A 108 -14.33 -11.40 8.24
C ASN A 108 -13.58 -10.27 7.52
N GLY A 109 -13.77 -10.10 6.21
CA GLY A 109 -13.17 -9.07 5.37
C GLY A 109 -11.64 -9.18 5.22
N VAL A 110 -11.05 -10.31 5.62
CA VAL A 110 -9.60 -10.51 5.63
C VAL A 110 -9.09 -10.88 4.24
N THR A 111 -9.77 -11.82 3.58
CA THR A 111 -9.34 -12.30 2.27
C THR A 111 -9.33 -11.17 1.26
N ALA A 112 -10.41 -10.38 1.18
CA ALA A 112 -10.50 -9.25 0.27
C ALA A 112 -9.41 -8.20 0.55
N ALA A 113 -9.13 -7.90 1.84
CA ALA A 113 -8.13 -6.90 2.21
C ALA A 113 -6.71 -7.33 1.80
N TYR A 114 -6.34 -8.57 2.06
CA TYR A 114 -4.99 -9.07 1.75
C TYR A 114 -4.81 -9.38 0.26
N THR A 115 -5.84 -9.91 -0.41
CA THR A 115 -5.82 -10.12 -1.87
C THR A 115 -5.67 -8.79 -2.58
N PHE A 116 -6.45 -7.78 -2.20
CA PHE A 116 -6.31 -6.43 -2.75
C PHE A 116 -4.88 -5.93 -2.70
N LYS A 117 -4.23 -6.05 -1.53
CA LYS A 117 -2.87 -5.55 -1.35
C LYS A 117 -1.84 -6.31 -2.18
N SER A 118 -1.89 -7.64 -2.16
CA SER A 118 -0.99 -8.49 -2.96
C SER A 118 -1.14 -8.18 -4.45
N ASP A 119 -2.37 -8.09 -4.94
CA ASP A 119 -2.66 -7.83 -6.35
C ASP A 119 -2.31 -6.39 -6.74
N LEU A 120 -2.46 -5.43 -5.82
CA LEU A 120 -2.04 -4.06 -6.05
C LEU A 120 -0.53 -3.95 -6.21
N GLU A 121 0.27 -4.62 -5.38
CA GLU A 121 1.73 -4.62 -5.53
C GLU A 121 2.18 -5.25 -6.85
N ALA A 122 1.56 -6.36 -7.26
CA ALA A 122 1.80 -6.97 -8.56
C ALA A 122 1.42 -6.02 -9.73
N THR A 123 0.33 -5.27 -9.57
CA THR A 123 -0.12 -4.28 -10.55
C THR A 123 0.82 -3.09 -10.61
N LYS A 124 1.27 -2.56 -9.46
CA LYS A 124 2.27 -1.48 -9.39
C LYS A 124 3.56 -1.86 -10.11
N ALA A 125 4.04 -3.09 -9.93
CA ALA A 125 5.24 -3.59 -10.64
C ALA A 125 5.05 -3.54 -12.17
N LYS A 126 3.91 -4.01 -12.68
CA LYS A 126 3.57 -3.94 -14.12
C LYS A 126 3.48 -2.51 -14.64
N LEU A 127 2.87 -1.60 -13.87
CA LEU A 127 2.78 -0.19 -14.22
C LEU A 127 4.16 0.47 -14.31
N MET A 128 5.07 0.15 -13.39
CA MET A 128 6.43 0.67 -13.41
C MET A 128 7.21 0.14 -14.62
N GLU A 129 7.08 -1.14 -14.95
CA GLU A 129 7.70 -1.74 -16.14
C GLU A 129 7.18 -1.09 -17.41
N ALA A 130 5.87 -0.92 -17.57
CA ALA A 130 5.25 -0.24 -18.71
C ALA A 130 5.71 1.22 -18.83
N ALA A 131 5.82 1.94 -17.71
CA ALA A 131 6.31 3.31 -17.70
C ALA A 131 7.78 3.42 -18.14
N GLN A 132 8.63 2.46 -17.76
CA GLN A 132 10.03 2.39 -18.21
C GLN A 132 10.15 2.12 -19.72
N LYS A 133 9.23 1.31 -20.28
CA LYS A 133 9.15 1.02 -21.70
C LYS A 133 8.49 2.15 -22.51
N GLY A 134 8.01 3.20 -21.88
CA GLY A 134 7.27 4.29 -22.55
C GLY A 134 5.81 3.98 -22.85
N GLU A 135 5.26 2.90 -22.32
CA GLU A 135 3.90 2.39 -22.55
C GLU A 135 2.89 2.85 -21.48
N ALA A 136 3.17 3.96 -20.82
CA ALA A 136 2.39 4.43 -19.66
C ALA A 136 0.93 4.84 -19.99
N GLY A 137 0.56 5.00 -21.27
CA GLY A 137 -0.76 5.47 -21.68
C GLY A 137 -1.95 4.59 -21.25
N GLY A 138 -1.70 3.32 -20.89
CA GLY A 138 -2.71 2.38 -20.39
C GLY A 138 -2.83 2.28 -18.86
N ALA A 139 -1.99 2.97 -18.11
CA ALA A 139 -1.87 2.81 -16.66
C ALA A 139 -3.19 3.06 -15.91
N LYS A 140 -3.91 4.14 -16.27
CA LYS A 140 -5.21 4.45 -15.63
C LYS A 140 -6.24 3.35 -15.89
N LYS A 141 -6.31 2.85 -17.13
CA LYS A 141 -7.22 1.76 -17.48
C LYS A 141 -6.91 0.48 -16.70
N GLN A 142 -5.64 0.13 -16.53
CA GLN A 142 -5.24 -1.04 -15.75
C GLN A 142 -5.66 -0.92 -14.27
N ILE A 143 -5.54 0.26 -13.67
CA ILE A 143 -6.00 0.50 -12.31
C ILE A 143 -7.52 0.52 -12.21
N ASP A 144 -8.25 1.02 -13.21
CA ASP A 144 -9.71 0.96 -13.22
C ASP A 144 -10.22 -0.49 -13.30
N GLU A 145 -9.61 -1.31 -14.14
CA GLU A 145 -9.88 -2.75 -14.21
C GLU A 145 -9.55 -3.46 -12.90
N PHE A 146 -8.42 -3.09 -12.28
CA PHE A 146 -8.04 -3.60 -10.96
C PHE A 146 -9.09 -3.24 -9.89
N ILE A 147 -9.52 -1.98 -9.80
CA ILE A 147 -10.55 -1.54 -8.85
C ILE A 147 -11.88 -2.24 -9.10
N ALA A 148 -12.26 -2.43 -10.36
CA ALA A 148 -13.48 -3.16 -10.74
C ALA A 148 -13.42 -4.65 -10.33
N ALA A 149 -12.25 -5.27 -10.38
CA ALA A 149 -12.03 -6.65 -9.90
C ALA A 149 -12.09 -6.78 -8.36
N HIS A 150 -12.00 -5.65 -7.63
CA HIS A 150 -12.03 -5.62 -6.16
C HIS A 150 -13.22 -4.80 -5.63
N PRO A 151 -14.47 -5.23 -5.84
CA PRO A 151 -15.66 -4.44 -5.52
C PRO A 151 -15.82 -4.14 -4.02
N LYS A 152 -15.27 -5.01 -3.15
CA LYS A 152 -15.26 -4.82 -1.69
C LYS A 152 -14.18 -3.87 -1.18
N ALA A 153 -13.32 -3.33 -2.06
CA ALA A 153 -12.26 -2.40 -1.66
C ALA A 153 -12.84 -1.12 -1.04
N SER A 154 -12.26 -0.72 0.08
CA SER A 154 -12.63 0.52 0.78
C SER A 154 -12.23 1.76 -0.04
N ALA A 155 -12.75 2.94 0.33
CA ALA A 155 -12.37 4.21 -0.28
C ALA A 155 -10.85 4.45 -0.18
N LEU A 156 -10.23 4.15 0.96
CA LEU A 156 -8.79 4.28 1.17
C LEU A 156 -7.98 3.35 0.25
N GLN A 157 -8.40 2.09 0.10
CA GLN A 157 -7.77 1.15 -0.81
C GLN A 157 -7.86 1.60 -2.27
N LYS A 158 -9.04 2.08 -2.69
CA LYS A 158 -9.21 2.64 -4.05
C LYS A 158 -8.35 3.88 -4.27
N GLN A 159 -8.23 4.75 -3.28
CA GLN A 159 -7.31 5.89 -3.33
C GLN A 159 -5.85 5.45 -3.48
N GLU A 160 -5.42 4.44 -2.73
CA GLU A 160 -4.07 3.88 -2.85
C GLU A 160 -3.78 3.37 -4.26
N ALA A 161 -4.73 2.63 -4.85
CA ALA A 161 -4.62 2.13 -6.21
C ALA A 161 -4.52 3.27 -7.24
N LEU A 162 -5.39 4.28 -7.14
CA LEU A 162 -5.36 5.45 -8.03
C LEU A 162 -4.05 6.23 -7.90
N MET A 163 -3.52 6.40 -6.69
CA MET A 163 -2.26 7.10 -6.46
C MET A 163 -1.05 6.39 -7.11
N ALA A 164 -1.11 5.08 -7.32
CA ALA A 164 -0.05 4.35 -8.02
C ALA A 164 0.11 4.82 -9.48
N VAL A 165 -0.95 5.27 -10.14
CA VAL A 165 -0.93 5.79 -11.52
C VAL A 165 -0.13 7.09 -11.61
N LEU A 166 -0.13 7.90 -10.55
CA LEU A 166 0.52 9.22 -10.57
C LEU A 166 1.99 9.13 -10.98
N ASN A 167 2.69 8.07 -10.59
CA ASN A 167 4.09 7.86 -10.89
C ASN A 167 4.36 7.55 -12.37
N THR A 168 3.31 7.26 -13.15
CA THR A 168 3.43 7.01 -14.60
C THR A 168 3.28 8.28 -15.44
N TYR A 169 2.73 9.35 -14.89
CA TYR A 169 2.52 10.61 -15.56
C TYR A 169 3.79 11.48 -15.61
N ARG A 170 3.90 12.30 -16.63
CA ARG A 170 5.04 13.19 -16.91
C ARG A 170 4.53 14.64 -17.11
N PRO A 171 4.43 15.42 -16.03
CA PRO A 171 4.12 16.84 -16.15
C PRO A 171 5.24 17.58 -16.94
N PRO A 172 4.91 18.64 -17.70
CA PRO A 172 3.58 19.25 -17.84
C PRO A 172 2.66 18.57 -18.88
N LYS A 173 3.18 17.61 -19.67
CA LYS A 173 2.44 16.93 -20.75
C LYS A 173 1.13 16.30 -20.26
N ASP A 174 1.17 15.68 -19.08
CA ASP A 174 0.04 14.90 -18.55
C ASP A 174 -0.78 15.68 -17.51
N ASN A 175 -0.63 17.00 -17.41
CA ASN A 175 -1.30 17.82 -16.39
C ASN A 175 -2.82 17.62 -16.34
N GLU A 176 -3.48 17.49 -17.50
CA GLU A 176 -4.93 17.24 -17.55
C GLU A 176 -5.30 15.88 -16.95
N ALA A 177 -4.53 14.84 -17.28
CA ALA A 177 -4.72 13.51 -16.73
C ALA A 177 -4.47 13.47 -15.22
N VAL A 178 -3.45 14.18 -14.73
CA VAL A 178 -3.17 14.35 -13.31
C VAL A 178 -4.33 15.04 -12.60
N LEU A 179 -4.89 16.10 -13.17
CA LEU A 179 -6.05 16.80 -12.56
C LEU A 179 -7.27 15.89 -12.46
N LYS A 180 -7.57 15.11 -13.50
CA LYS A 180 -8.69 14.14 -13.49
C LYS A 180 -8.46 13.05 -12.45
N LEU A 181 -7.28 12.45 -12.41
CA LEU A 181 -6.91 11.43 -11.42
C LEU A 181 -7.05 11.95 -9.98
N MET A 182 -6.52 13.15 -9.71
CA MET A 182 -6.58 13.73 -8.37
C MET A 182 -8.00 14.13 -7.97
N ALA A 183 -8.85 14.51 -8.91
CA ALA A 183 -10.26 14.74 -8.65
C ALA A 183 -10.98 13.45 -8.22
N GLU A 184 -10.68 12.32 -8.85
CA GLU A 184 -11.21 11.01 -8.46
C GLU A 184 -10.74 10.60 -7.05
N VAL A 185 -9.45 10.74 -6.76
CA VAL A 185 -8.88 10.45 -5.41
C VAL A 185 -9.58 11.29 -4.35
N LYS A 186 -9.74 12.60 -4.58
CA LYS A 186 -10.44 13.51 -3.67
C LYS A 186 -11.91 13.13 -3.47
N ALA A 187 -12.60 12.69 -4.53
CA ALA A 187 -14.03 12.36 -4.48
C ALA A 187 -14.31 11.11 -3.62
N LEU A 188 -13.36 10.20 -3.49
CA LEU A 188 -13.50 9.00 -2.65
C LEU A 188 -13.48 9.33 -1.15
N ASP A 189 -12.53 10.17 -0.72
CA ASP A 189 -12.41 10.67 0.65
C ASP A 189 -11.43 11.87 0.65
N ALA A 190 -11.95 13.09 0.80
CA ALA A 190 -11.15 14.31 0.80
C ALA A 190 -10.33 14.51 2.08
N GLU A 191 -10.78 13.92 3.20
CA GLU A 191 -10.15 14.10 4.52
C GLU A 191 -9.03 13.09 4.79
N SER A 192 -8.95 12.01 4.03
CA SER A 192 -7.84 11.07 4.09
C SER A 192 -6.49 11.74 3.72
N GLU A 193 -5.38 11.12 4.09
CA GLU A 193 -4.04 11.57 3.69
C GLU A 193 -3.90 11.68 2.16
N SER A 194 -4.39 10.67 1.42
CA SER A 194 -4.39 10.67 -0.05
C SER A 194 -5.30 11.77 -0.61
N GLY A 195 -6.47 12.00 -0.01
CA GLY A 195 -7.40 13.06 -0.39
C GLY A 195 -6.80 14.45 -0.20
N LYS A 196 -6.19 14.73 0.95
CA LYS A 196 -5.47 15.98 1.22
C LYS A 196 -4.32 16.21 0.26
N ARG A 197 -3.54 15.15 0.00
CA ARG A 197 -2.46 15.18 -0.99
C ARG A 197 -2.98 15.48 -2.39
N ALA A 198 -4.11 14.89 -2.79
CA ALA A 198 -4.74 15.18 -4.08
C ALA A 198 -5.15 16.65 -4.21
N VAL A 199 -5.72 17.26 -3.16
CA VAL A 199 -6.05 18.68 -3.14
C VAL A 199 -4.81 19.56 -3.35
N MET A 200 -3.69 19.22 -2.70
CA MET A 200 -2.43 19.97 -2.90
C MET A 200 -1.90 19.86 -4.33
N ILE A 201 -1.91 18.66 -4.89
CA ILE A 201 -1.46 18.41 -6.28
C ILE A 201 -2.34 19.18 -7.27
N ILE A 202 -3.66 19.16 -7.11
CA ILE A 202 -4.58 19.94 -7.97
C ILE A 202 -4.20 21.41 -7.97
N LYS A 203 -4.02 22.03 -6.80
CA LYS A 203 -3.63 23.45 -6.68
C LYS A 203 -2.28 23.72 -7.37
N GLN A 204 -1.31 22.84 -7.16
CA GLN A 204 0.01 22.99 -7.75
C GLN A 204 -0.03 22.92 -9.29
N VAL A 205 -0.74 21.95 -9.87
CA VAL A 205 -0.85 21.79 -11.31
C VAL A 205 -1.64 22.97 -11.94
N GLN A 206 -2.69 23.46 -11.27
CA GLN A 206 -3.42 24.64 -11.73
C GLN A 206 -2.53 25.89 -11.77
N MET A 207 -1.74 26.14 -10.72
CA MET A 207 -0.78 27.26 -10.70
C MET A 207 0.30 27.13 -11.82
N MET A 208 0.76 25.92 -12.09
CA MET A 208 1.71 25.69 -13.18
C MET A 208 1.09 26.00 -14.55
N ASN A 209 -0.16 25.57 -14.78
CA ASN A 209 -0.89 25.85 -16.01
C ASN A 209 -1.13 27.36 -16.22
N GLU A 210 -1.46 28.11 -15.15
CA GLU A 210 -1.65 29.57 -15.21
C GLU A 210 -0.34 30.30 -15.54
N LYS A 211 0.78 29.90 -14.91
CA LYS A 211 2.10 30.47 -15.21
C LYS A 211 2.49 30.22 -16.67
N ALA A 212 2.26 29.01 -17.17
CA ALA A 212 2.58 28.65 -18.56
C ALA A 212 1.76 29.51 -19.56
N LYS A 213 0.47 29.74 -19.30
CA LYS A 213 -0.38 30.63 -20.12
C LYS A 213 0.11 32.07 -20.11
N THR A 214 0.51 32.58 -18.94
CA THR A 214 1.01 33.97 -18.80
C THR A 214 2.33 34.15 -19.54
N GLN A 215 3.21 33.14 -19.52
CA GLN A 215 4.49 33.17 -20.24
C GLN A 215 4.26 33.16 -21.76
N ALA A 216 3.41 32.24 -22.24
CA ALA A 216 3.07 32.13 -23.67
C ALA A 216 2.41 33.41 -24.22
N GLY A 217 1.65 34.14 -23.41
CA GLY A 217 1.07 35.43 -23.80
C GLY A 217 2.09 36.57 -23.89
N LYS A 218 3.22 36.48 -23.17
CA LYS A 218 4.31 37.46 -23.23
C LYS A 218 5.25 37.24 -24.44
N ASP A 219 5.37 35.98 -24.88
CA ASP A 219 6.23 35.59 -25.99
C ASP A 219 5.50 35.64 -27.35
N ALA A 220 4.25 36.07 -27.40
CA ALA A 220 3.50 36.25 -28.64
C ALA A 220 4.08 37.46 -29.42
N PRO A 221 4.44 37.31 -30.70
CA PRO A 221 4.98 38.41 -31.49
C PRO A 221 3.93 39.52 -31.64
N GLU A 222 4.38 40.79 -31.43
CA GLU A 222 3.51 41.94 -31.69
C GLU A 222 2.96 41.93 -33.13
N PRO A 223 1.69 42.22 -33.35
CA PRO A 223 1.14 42.31 -34.68
C PRO A 223 1.90 43.36 -35.49
N LYS A 224 2.59 42.96 -36.53
CA LYS A 224 3.25 43.88 -37.45
C LYS A 224 2.18 44.83 -38.02
N LYS A 225 2.35 46.11 -37.73
CA LYS A 225 1.56 47.21 -38.34
C LYS A 225 1.96 47.37 -39.80
#